data_65dcb07472d9ed3fe8e977dc5e2bf1f7
#
_entry.id   65dcb07472d9ed3fe8e977dc5e2bf1f7
#
_cell.length_a   1.000
_cell.length_b   1.000
_cell.length_c   1.000
_cell.angle_alpha   90.00
_cell.angle_beta   90.00
_cell.angle_gamma   90.00
#
_symmetry.space_group_name_H-M   'P 1'
#
loop_
_entity.id
_entity.type
_entity.pdbx_description
1 polymer ?
#
loop_
_entity_poly.entity_id
_entity_poly.type
_entity_poly.pdbx_seq_one_letter_code
_entity_poly.pdbx_strand_id
1 'polypeptide(L)'
;MSKESSWFMRRTLCATGAALTASVLALAAPSGAQERPPVAEQMSRTYGLDSFGQIEKVRFTFYAEVRGLTLGRTWEWEPKTDKVSYQGKDKDGKPVKLTYDRSRLGSGPDVVKNEIDPAFTNDEYWLLFPLHVAWDLNAKVTDEGMHKLPLGEGSAERILVKYPSEGGYAPGDTWELYVGADHRVVQFIYHAGSPGIQKRASLLTATWEGYKKAGPLLISTDHHGTADGKPFRLFLSDISVKVTGSDSWINAE
;
A
#
# COMPACT_ATOMS: atom_id res chain seq x y z
N MET A 1 47.92 9.46 57.72
CA MET A 1 47.70 8.73 58.98
C MET A 1 46.87 7.50 58.63
N SER A 2 47.56 6.33 58.37
CA SER A 2 47.86 5.26 59.30
C SER A 2 46.56 4.56 59.79
N LYS A 3 46.27 3.29 59.62
CA LYS A 3 47.05 2.03 59.66
C LYS A 3 46.13 0.92 59.11
N GLU A 4 46.55 0.06 58.25
CA GLU A 4 46.99 -1.36 58.39
C GLU A 4 46.40 -2.19 59.55
N SER A 5 45.91 -3.36 59.19
CA SER A 5 46.33 -4.73 59.64
C SER A 5 45.21 -5.74 59.31
N SER A 6 45.38 -6.62 58.44
CA SER A 6 45.83 -8.01 58.38
C SER A 6 45.34 -8.88 59.57
N TRP A 7 44.75 -10.05 59.30
CA TRP A 7 45.20 -11.37 59.69
C TRP A 7 44.20 -12.54 59.43
N PHE A 8 44.70 -13.53 58.70
CA PHE A 8 44.58 -15.02 58.77
C PHE A 8 43.23 -15.77 58.61
N MET A 9 43.21 -16.45 57.53
CA MET A 9 43.03 -17.90 57.28
C MET A 9 42.19 -18.75 58.24
N ARG A 10 41.13 -19.33 57.74
CA ARG A 10 40.84 -20.81 57.96
C ARG A 10 40.08 -21.37 56.75
N ARG A 11 40.65 -22.48 56.23
CA ARG A 11 40.07 -23.38 55.27
C ARG A 11 38.93 -24.17 55.90
N THR A 12 37.79 -24.28 55.21
CA THR A 12 36.92 -25.45 55.37
C THR A 12 36.35 -25.80 53.97
N LEU A 13 36.76 -26.96 53.47
CA LEU A 13 36.17 -27.61 52.33
C LEU A 13 34.71 -28.04 52.69
N CYS A 14 33.76 -27.62 51.87
CA CYS A 14 32.54 -28.40 51.70
C CYS A 14 32.20 -28.43 50.20
N ALA A 15 32.25 -29.64 49.67
CA ALA A 15 31.77 -30.00 48.35
C ALA A 15 30.25 -29.95 48.36
N THR A 16 29.63 -29.25 47.41
CA THR A 16 28.25 -29.57 47.00
C THR A 16 27.94 -28.98 45.62
N GLY A 17 27.64 -29.87 44.71
CA GLY A 17 26.62 -29.80 43.69
C GLY A 17 26.60 -28.57 42.75
N ALA A 18 27.26 -28.67 41.59
CA ALA A 18 26.97 -27.84 40.46
C ALA A 18 25.59 -28.20 39.87
N ALA A 19 24.56 -27.44 40.18
CA ALA A 19 23.31 -27.48 39.45
C ALA A 19 23.50 -26.65 38.17
N LEU A 20 23.66 -27.33 37.04
CA LEU A 20 23.59 -26.76 35.70
C LEU A 20 22.14 -26.35 35.44
N THR A 21 21.80 -25.11 35.68
CA THR A 21 20.58 -24.49 35.15
C THR A 21 20.81 -24.21 33.66
N ALA A 22 20.29 -25.07 32.81
CA ALA A 22 20.20 -24.84 31.40
C ALA A 22 19.18 -23.70 31.18
N SER A 23 19.71 -22.48 31.04
CA SER A 23 18.90 -21.33 30.53
C SER A 23 18.56 -21.61 29.08
N VAL A 24 17.32 -22.05 28.84
CA VAL A 24 16.74 -22.06 27.49
C VAL A 24 16.59 -20.60 27.10
N LEU A 25 17.56 -20.07 26.35
CA LEU A 25 17.33 -18.85 25.56
C LEU A 25 16.25 -19.21 24.55
N ALA A 26 15.01 -18.83 24.84
CA ALA A 26 13.99 -18.71 23.81
C ALA A 26 14.48 -17.63 22.84
N LEU A 27 15.06 -18.04 21.73
CA LEU A 27 15.23 -17.18 20.56
C LEU A 27 13.83 -16.71 20.17
N ALA A 28 13.49 -15.47 20.54
CA ALA A 28 12.34 -14.80 19.98
C ALA A 28 12.60 -14.78 18.47
N ALA A 29 11.83 -15.57 17.72
CA ALA A 29 11.81 -15.47 16.28
C ALA A 29 11.51 -13.99 15.95
N PRO A 30 12.19 -13.38 14.98
CA PRO A 30 11.85 -12.03 14.54
C PRO A 30 10.36 -12.06 14.19
N SER A 31 9.60 -11.04 14.61
CA SER A 31 8.19 -10.86 14.23
C SER A 31 8.14 -10.95 12.71
N GLY A 32 7.86 -12.14 12.17
CA GLY A 32 7.85 -12.40 10.75
C GLY A 32 6.77 -11.51 10.12
N ALA A 33 7.10 -10.88 9.01
CA ALA A 33 6.09 -10.32 8.14
C ALA A 33 4.98 -11.36 7.99
N GLN A 34 3.73 -10.96 8.22
CA GLN A 34 2.61 -11.89 8.14
C GLN A 34 2.59 -12.50 6.73
N GLU A 35 2.66 -13.83 6.66
CA GLU A 35 2.52 -14.55 5.38
C GLU A 35 1.17 -14.19 4.76
N ARG A 36 1.18 -13.87 3.47
CA ARG A 36 -0.04 -13.52 2.75
C ARG A 36 -0.84 -14.79 2.44
N PRO A 37 -2.19 -14.74 2.53
CA PRO A 37 -3.00 -15.86 2.06
C PRO A 37 -2.72 -16.18 0.60
N PRO A 38 -2.77 -17.46 0.16
CA PRO A 38 -2.45 -17.87 -1.20
C PRO A 38 -3.24 -17.10 -2.28
N VAL A 39 -4.54 -16.82 -2.04
CA VAL A 39 -5.38 -16.05 -2.97
C VAL A 39 -4.87 -14.61 -3.11
N ALA A 40 -4.39 -13.98 -2.03
CA ALA A 40 -3.82 -12.64 -2.05
C ALA A 40 -2.49 -12.60 -2.82
N GLU A 41 -1.64 -13.61 -2.65
CA GLU A 41 -0.41 -13.73 -3.42
C GLU A 41 -0.68 -13.92 -4.91
N GLN A 42 -1.57 -14.86 -5.26
CA GLN A 42 -1.94 -15.12 -6.66
C GLN A 42 -2.56 -13.89 -7.31
N MET A 43 -3.42 -13.17 -6.58
CA MET A 43 -3.94 -11.89 -7.03
C MET A 43 -2.78 -10.93 -7.34
N SER A 44 -1.89 -10.65 -6.41
CA SER A 44 -0.79 -9.70 -6.62
C SER A 44 0.12 -10.11 -7.82
N ARG A 45 0.39 -11.41 -7.97
CA ARG A 45 1.15 -11.94 -9.13
C ARG A 45 0.42 -11.71 -10.46
N THR A 46 -0.90 -11.86 -10.48
CA THR A 46 -1.74 -11.57 -11.65
C THR A 46 -1.61 -10.11 -12.10
N TYR A 47 -1.39 -9.18 -11.16
CA TYR A 47 -1.19 -7.77 -11.45
C TYR A 47 0.27 -7.39 -11.77
N GLY A 48 1.21 -8.35 -11.75
CA GLY A 48 2.59 -8.16 -12.18
C GLY A 48 3.61 -8.01 -11.06
N LEU A 49 3.30 -8.48 -9.83
CA LEU A 49 4.20 -8.41 -8.67
C LEU A 49 5.61 -8.88 -8.97
N ASP A 50 5.75 -10.05 -9.60
CA ASP A 50 7.06 -10.68 -9.87
C ASP A 50 7.90 -9.89 -10.90
N SER A 51 7.25 -9.03 -11.69
CA SER A 51 7.88 -8.28 -12.77
C SER A 51 7.99 -6.78 -12.47
N PHE A 52 7.43 -6.30 -11.36
CA PHE A 52 7.44 -4.87 -11.05
C PHE A 52 8.86 -4.29 -10.95
N GLY A 53 9.83 -5.06 -10.48
CA GLY A 53 11.24 -4.64 -10.44
C GLY A 53 11.86 -4.27 -11.80
N GLN A 54 11.22 -4.65 -12.92
CA GLN A 54 11.62 -4.27 -14.27
C GLN A 54 11.11 -2.87 -14.68
N ILE A 55 10.17 -2.29 -13.92
CA ILE A 55 9.59 -0.99 -14.22
C ILE A 55 10.60 0.12 -13.88
N GLU A 56 10.88 0.95 -14.85
CA GLU A 56 11.71 2.15 -14.67
C GLU A 56 10.86 3.40 -14.50
N LYS A 57 9.78 3.50 -15.28
CA LYS A 57 8.85 4.63 -15.20
C LYS A 57 7.42 4.16 -15.41
N VAL A 58 6.52 4.82 -14.71
CA VAL A 58 5.08 4.72 -14.91
C VAL A 58 4.53 6.11 -15.18
N ARG A 59 3.67 6.23 -16.18
CA ARG A 59 2.89 7.44 -16.44
C ARG A 59 1.42 7.09 -16.41
N PHE A 60 0.61 7.94 -15.81
CA PHE A 60 -0.85 7.78 -15.80
C PHE A 60 -1.54 9.11 -15.49
N THR A 61 -2.82 9.20 -15.89
CA THR A 61 -3.71 10.29 -15.49
C THR A 61 -4.85 9.69 -14.64
N PHE A 62 -4.98 10.19 -13.44
CA PHE A 62 -6.03 9.83 -12.50
C PHE A 62 -7.19 10.82 -12.62
N TYR A 63 -8.42 10.30 -12.64
CA TYR A 63 -9.64 11.06 -12.60
C TYR A 63 -10.58 10.58 -11.50
N ALA A 64 -11.20 11.51 -10.79
CA ALA A 64 -12.29 11.26 -9.88
C ALA A 64 -13.48 12.13 -10.21
N GLU A 65 -14.64 11.51 -10.41
CA GLU A 65 -15.92 12.16 -10.62
C GLU A 65 -16.76 12.01 -9.35
N VAL A 66 -16.90 13.10 -8.62
CA VAL A 66 -17.66 13.14 -7.36
C VAL A 66 -18.58 14.34 -7.37
N ARG A 67 -19.88 14.12 -7.20
CA ARG A 67 -20.90 15.18 -7.13
C ARG A 67 -20.89 16.14 -8.33
N GLY A 68 -20.61 15.64 -9.54
CA GLY A 68 -20.56 16.43 -10.77
C GLY A 68 -19.30 17.25 -10.97
N LEU A 69 -18.30 17.09 -10.11
CA LEU A 69 -16.97 17.68 -10.27
C LEU A 69 -16.00 16.62 -10.76
N THR A 70 -15.20 16.96 -11.76
CA THR A 70 -14.11 16.12 -12.25
C THR A 70 -12.77 16.68 -11.78
N LEU A 71 -12.02 15.87 -11.05
CA LEU A 71 -10.64 16.13 -10.70
C LEU A 71 -9.74 15.33 -11.63
N GLY A 72 -8.71 15.96 -12.20
CA GLY A 72 -7.73 15.28 -13.06
C GLY A 72 -6.31 15.59 -12.62
N ARG A 73 -5.44 14.58 -12.52
CA ARG A 73 -4.02 14.69 -12.15
C ARG A 73 -3.19 13.76 -13.01
N THR A 74 -2.14 14.27 -13.62
CA THR A 74 -1.21 13.48 -14.42
C THR A 74 0.11 13.31 -13.69
N TRP A 75 0.58 12.07 -13.66
CA TRP A 75 1.78 11.64 -12.95
C TRP A 75 2.76 10.96 -13.90
N GLU A 76 4.05 11.17 -13.64
CA GLU A 76 5.14 10.31 -14.10
C GLU A 76 5.99 9.96 -12.88
N TRP A 77 6.17 8.69 -12.61
CA TRP A 77 6.87 8.17 -11.46
C TRP A 77 8.02 7.25 -11.89
N GLU A 78 9.15 7.38 -11.24
CA GLU A 78 10.32 6.53 -11.35
C GLU A 78 10.44 5.68 -10.07
N PRO A 79 9.92 4.44 -10.01
CA PRO A 79 9.87 3.66 -8.76
C PRO A 79 11.25 3.42 -8.13
N LYS A 80 12.30 3.26 -8.96
CA LYS A 80 13.67 2.96 -8.48
C LYS A 80 14.36 4.14 -7.81
N THR A 81 14.02 5.37 -8.20
CA THR A 81 14.61 6.61 -7.68
C THR A 81 13.64 7.39 -6.80
N ASP A 82 12.40 6.96 -6.75
CA ASP A 82 11.28 7.59 -6.06
C ASP A 82 11.06 9.05 -6.48
N LYS A 83 11.37 9.35 -7.75
CA LYS A 83 11.17 10.66 -8.37
C LYS A 83 9.78 10.74 -8.99
N VAL A 84 9.05 11.79 -8.67
CA VAL A 84 7.68 12.01 -9.14
C VAL A 84 7.57 13.34 -9.87
N SER A 85 6.96 13.33 -11.05
CA SER A 85 6.55 14.53 -11.79
C SER A 85 5.03 14.65 -11.77
N TYR A 86 4.54 15.83 -11.45
CA TYR A 86 3.13 16.18 -11.33
C TYR A 86 2.74 17.22 -12.36
N GLN A 87 1.56 17.03 -12.95
CA GLN A 87 0.87 18.06 -13.73
C GLN A 87 -0.62 18.03 -13.37
N GLY A 88 -1.12 19.15 -12.87
CA GLY A 88 -2.52 19.28 -12.44
C GLY A 88 -2.83 20.69 -11.99
N LYS A 89 -3.66 20.81 -10.96
CA LYS A 89 -4.03 22.07 -10.33
C LYS A 89 -3.73 22.00 -8.84
N ASP A 90 -3.43 23.18 -8.25
CA ASP A 90 -3.38 23.32 -6.80
C ASP A 90 -4.82 23.48 -6.22
N LYS A 91 -4.89 23.63 -4.88
CA LYS A 91 -6.17 23.83 -4.16
C LYS A 91 -6.93 25.10 -4.60
N ASP A 92 -6.23 26.08 -5.18
CA ASP A 92 -6.80 27.33 -5.67
C ASP A 92 -7.18 27.24 -7.16
N GLY A 93 -7.03 26.06 -7.78
CA GLY A 93 -7.36 25.80 -9.19
C GLY A 93 -6.29 26.27 -10.19
N LYS A 94 -5.14 26.75 -9.74
CA LYS A 94 -4.05 27.20 -10.61
C LYS A 94 -3.28 26.03 -11.18
N PRO A 95 -2.88 26.07 -12.47
CA PRO A 95 -2.04 25.03 -13.06
C PRO A 95 -0.71 24.89 -12.32
N VAL A 96 -0.34 23.67 -12.02
CA VAL A 96 0.93 23.30 -11.39
C VAL A 96 1.62 22.23 -12.22
N LYS A 97 2.91 22.44 -12.49
CA LYS A 97 3.78 21.43 -13.06
C LYS A 97 5.11 21.46 -12.31
N LEU A 98 5.46 20.33 -11.67
CA LEU A 98 6.71 20.23 -10.91
C LEU A 98 7.20 18.80 -10.88
N THR A 99 8.46 18.65 -10.44
CA THR A 99 9.10 17.34 -10.19
C THR A 99 9.74 17.41 -8.83
N TYR A 100 9.63 16.32 -8.05
CA TYR A 100 10.22 16.20 -6.73
C TYR A 100 10.73 14.78 -6.49
N ASP A 101 11.57 14.66 -5.48
CA ASP A 101 12.15 13.42 -5.01
C ASP A 101 11.53 13.09 -3.64
N ARG A 102 10.80 11.99 -3.55
CA ARG A 102 10.12 11.57 -2.32
C ARG A 102 11.10 11.22 -1.20
N SER A 103 12.29 10.76 -1.54
CA SER A 103 13.34 10.50 -0.54
C SER A 103 13.79 11.77 0.19
N ARG A 104 13.51 12.95 -0.38
CA ARG A 104 13.83 14.27 0.16
C ARG A 104 12.60 15.08 0.59
N LEU A 105 11.45 14.42 0.71
CA LEU A 105 10.18 15.08 1.03
C LEU A 105 10.24 15.94 2.28
N GLY A 106 10.93 15.49 3.32
CA GLY A 106 11.07 16.23 4.59
C GLY A 106 11.65 17.64 4.45
N SER A 107 12.52 17.87 3.45
CA SER A 107 13.13 19.17 3.14
C SER A 107 12.45 19.88 1.95
N GLY A 108 11.43 19.29 1.37
CA GLY A 108 10.70 19.83 0.22
C GLY A 108 9.77 20.99 0.56
N PRO A 109 9.22 21.66 -0.45
CA PRO A 109 8.21 22.72 -0.28
C PRO A 109 6.95 22.19 0.42
N ASP A 110 6.29 23.05 1.22
CA ASP A 110 5.10 22.68 1.99
C ASP A 110 3.94 22.21 1.10
N VAL A 111 3.76 22.81 -0.07
CA VAL A 111 2.73 22.38 -1.04
C VAL A 111 2.99 20.94 -1.52
N VAL A 112 4.25 20.56 -1.69
CA VAL A 112 4.58 19.17 -2.07
C VAL A 112 4.27 18.23 -0.93
N LYS A 113 4.71 18.53 0.29
CA LYS A 113 4.49 17.68 1.47
C LYS A 113 3.02 17.52 1.85
N ASN A 114 2.26 18.61 1.78
CA ASN A 114 0.91 18.66 2.36
C ASN A 114 -0.22 18.46 1.34
N GLU A 115 0.06 18.58 0.05
CA GLU A 115 -0.97 18.52 -0.99
C GLU A 115 -0.61 17.53 -2.10
N ILE A 116 0.57 17.64 -2.71
CA ILE A 116 0.91 16.92 -3.94
C ILE A 116 1.33 15.48 -3.65
N ASP A 117 2.24 15.24 -2.70
CA ASP A 117 2.67 13.88 -2.38
C ASP A 117 1.55 13.01 -1.75
N PRO A 118 0.71 13.54 -0.85
CA PRO A 118 -0.48 12.80 -0.43
C PRO A 118 -1.46 12.49 -1.57
N ALA A 119 -1.59 13.39 -2.55
CA ALA A 119 -2.40 13.13 -3.73
C ALA A 119 -1.77 12.06 -4.63
N PHE A 120 -0.44 12.10 -4.84
CA PHE A 120 0.28 11.06 -5.55
C PHE A 120 0.08 9.69 -4.90
N THR A 121 0.29 9.60 -3.59
CA THR A 121 0.13 8.35 -2.85
C THR A 121 -1.29 7.80 -3.00
N ASN A 122 -2.32 8.65 -2.88
CA ASN A 122 -3.69 8.22 -3.11
C ASN A 122 -3.90 7.66 -4.53
N ASP A 123 -3.41 8.36 -5.55
CA ASP A 123 -3.65 8.01 -6.95
C ASP A 123 -2.85 6.77 -7.38
N GLU A 124 -1.66 6.61 -6.82
CA GLU A 124 -0.80 5.45 -7.03
C GLU A 124 -1.39 4.19 -6.37
N TYR A 125 -2.01 4.32 -5.18
CA TYR A 125 -2.76 3.23 -4.56
C TYR A 125 -3.93 2.76 -5.44
N TRP A 126 -4.65 3.65 -6.09
CA TRP A 126 -5.70 3.24 -7.05
C TRP A 126 -5.14 2.53 -8.27
N LEU A 127 -3.96 2.93 -8.74
CA LEU A 127 -3.30 2.28 -9.87
C LEU A 127 -2.80 0.88 -9.52
N LEU A 128 -2.21 0.69 -8.32
CA LEU A 128 -1.41 -0.49 -7.96
C LEU A 128 -1.87 -1.19 -6.67
N PHE A 129 -3.09 -0.94 -6.18
CA PHE A 129 -3.53 -1.48 -4.90
C PHE A 129 -3.36 -3.02 -4.76
N PRO A 130 -3.62 -3.85 -5.79
CA PRO A 130 -3.36 -5.27 -5.70
C PRO A 130 -1.89 -5.64 -5.44
N LEU A 131 -0.94 -4.77 -5.81
CA LEU A 131 0.48 -4.95 -5.48
C LEU A 131 0.78 -4.49 -4.04
N HIS A 132 0.12 -3.42 -3.56
CA HIS A 132 0.21 -2.97 -2.17
C HIS A 132 -0.23 -4.05 -1.17
N VAL A 133 -1.18 -4.90 -1.54
CA VAL A 133 -1.56 -6.07 -0.72
C VAL A 133 -0.36 -6.96 -0.40
N ALA A 134 0.62 -7.06 -1.30
CA ALA A 134 1.86 -7.81 -1.05
C ALA A 134 2.95 -6.93 -0.40
N TRP A 135 3.06 -5.65 -0.78
CA TRP A 135 4.14 -4.76 -0.34
C TRP A 135 3.97 -4.20 1.06
N ASP A 136 2.75 -3.89 1.48
CA ASP A 136 2.47 -3.20 2.75
C ASP A 136 2.53 -4.19 3.91
N LEU A 137 3.74 -4.55 4.34
CA LEU A 137 4.00 -5.59 5.35
C LEU A 137 3.32 -5.33 6.71
N ASN A 138 2.98 -4.09 7.01
CA ASN A 138 2.25 -3.70 8.21
C ASN A 138 0.73 -3.88 8.09
N ALA A 139 0.20 -4.08 6.90
CA ALA A 139 -1.22 -4.40 6.72
C ALA A 139 -1.50 -5.85 7.09
N LYS A 140 -2.58 -6.08 7.85
CA LYS A 140 -3.11 -7.42 8.11
C LYS A 140 -3.97 -7.85 6.93
N VAL A 141 -3.63 -8.96 6.29
CA VAL A 141 -4.38 -9.52 5.16
C VAL A 141 -4.93 -10.88 5.57
N THR A 142 -6.25 -11.07 5.40
CA THR A 142 -6.95 -12.34 5.69
C THR A 142 -7.79 -12.76 4.51
N ASP A 143 -7.85 -14.05 4.28
CA ASP A 143 -8.80 -14.69 3.37
C ASP A 143 -10.07 -15.04 4.16
N GLU A 144 -11.19 -14.51 3.72
CA GLU A 144 -12.49 -14.72 4.37
C GLU A 144 -13.35 -15.77 3.60
N GLY A 145 -12.80 -16.35 2.53
CA GLY A 145 -13.49 -17.31 1.67
C GLY A 145 -14.55 -16.67 0.78
N MET A 146 -15.48 -17.49 0.30
CA MET A 146 -16.51 -17.09 -0.65
C MET A 146 -17.57 -16.20 -0.02
N HIS A 147 -17.79 -15.02 -0.58
CA HIS A 147 -18.80 -14.06 -0.15
C HIS A 147 -19.65 -13.58 -1.35
N LYS A 148 -20.89 -13.19 -1.07
CA LYS A 148 -21.74 -12.51 -2.07
C LYS A 148 -21.10 -11.19 -2.49
N LEU A 149 -21.19 -10.87 -3.77
CA LEU A 149 -20.74 -9.58 -4.29
C LEU A 149 -21.57 -8.43 -3.68
N PRO A 150 -20.93 -7.31 -3.33
CA PRO A 150 -21.63 -6.14 -2.79
C PRO A 150 -22.52 -5.43 -3.82
N LEU A 151 -22.22 -5.58 -5.11
CA LEU A 151 -22.99 -5.01 -6.21
C LEU A 151 -23.48 -6.12 -7.14
N GLY A 152 -24.80 -6.23 -7.29
CA GLY A 152 -25.44 -7.22 -8.17
C GLY A 152 -25.48 -8.63 -7.59
N GLU A 153 -25.48 -9.63 -8.47
CA GLU A 153 -25.55 -11.04 -8.11
C GLU A 153 -24.18 -11.73 -8.27
N GLY A 154 -24.04 -12.88 -7.61
CA GLY A 154 -22.82 -13.69 -7.70
C GLY A 154 -22.04 -13.74 -6.39
N SER A 155 -20.89 -14.41 -6.44
CA SER A 155 -19.98 -14.57 -5.31
C SER A 155 -18.54 -14.59 -5.79
N ALA A 156 -17.61 -14.12 -4.93
CA ALA A 156 -16.18 -14.13 -5.16
C ALA A 156 -15.45 -14.38 -3.84
N GLU A 157 -14.18 -14.72 -3.90
CA GLU A 157 -13.32 -14.82 -2.72
C GLU A 157 -13.08 -13.44 -2.14
N ARG A 158 -13.32 -13.28 -0.82
CA ARG A 158 -13.11 -11.99 -0.15
C ARG A 158 -11.79 -11.97 0.59
N ILE A 159 -10.91 -11.06 0.20
CA ILE A 159 -9.69 -10.70 0.91
C ILE A 159 -9.96 -9.45 1.73
N LEU A 160 -9.68 -9.52 3.04
CA LEU A 160 -9.76 -8.36 3.92
C LEU A 160 -8.36 -7.81 4.20
N VAL A 161 -8.14 -6.53 3.90
CA VAL A 161 -6.88 -5.81 4.14
C VAL A 161 -7.13 -4.73 5.19
N LYS A 162 -6.48 -4.82 6.36
CA LYS A 162 -6.61 -3.87 7.46
C LYS A 162 -5.28 -3.18 7.73
N TYR A 163 -5.26 -1.87 7.65
CA TYR A 163 -4.12 -1.06 8.03
C TYR A 163 -4.11 -0.76 9.53
N PRO A 164 -2.92 -0.58 10.15
CA PRO A 164 -2.81 -0.14 11.54
C PRO A 164 -3.54 1.20 11.77
N SER A 165 -4.03 1.42 12.99
CA SER A 165 -4.71 2.67 13.36
C SER A 165 -3.79 3.88 13.43
N GLU A 166 -2.48 3.67 13.39
CA GLU A 166 -1.45 4.70 13.50
C GLU A 166 -0.40 4.54 12.42
N GLY A 167 0.12 5.67 11.96
CA GLY A 167 1.20 5.72 10.96
C GLY A 167 0.75 5.50 9.52
N GLY A 168 1.63 5.81 8.58
CA GLY A 168 1.38 5.68 7.15
C GLY A 168 0.37 6.68 6.59
N TYR A 169 -0.06 6.44 5.36
CA TYR A 169 -1.03 7.29 4.63
C TYR A 169 -2.49 6.85 4.80
N ALA A 170 -2.72 5.64 5.30
CA ALA A 170 -4.04 4.99 5.40
C ALA A 170 -4.34 4.47 6.81
N PRO A 171 -4.16 5.28 7.90
CA PRO A 171 -4.30 4.81 9.26
C PRO A 171 -5.72 4.31 9.55
N GLY A 172 -5.82 3.02 9.90
CA GLY A 172 -7.07 2.35 10.24
C GLY A 172 -7.96 2.00 9.04
N ASP A 173 -7.55 2.30 7.82
CA ASP A 173 -8.32 1.96 6.61
C ASP A 173 -8.49 0.44 6.49
N THR A 174 -9.65 0.04 5.99
CA THR A 174 -9.97 -1.36 5.73
C THR A 174 -10.52 -1.52 4.32
N TRP A 175 -10.01 -2.51 3.60
CA TRP A 175 -10.48 -2.87 2.27
C TRP A 175 -10.99 -4.31 2.25
N GLU A 176 -12.13 -4.51 1.65
CA GLU A 176 -12.66 -5.80 1.28
C GLU A 176 -12.53 -5.93 -0.24
N LEU A 177 -11.66 -6.82 -0.71
CA LEU A 177 -11.46 -7.08 -2.13
C LEU A 177 -12.18 -8.37 -2.50
N TYR A 178 -13.01 -8.32 -3.50
CA TYR A 178 -13.72 -9.48 -4.05
C TYR A 178 -12.97 -9.96 -5.28
N VAL A 179 -12.37 -11.14 -5.19
CA VAL A 179 -11.44 -11.70 -6.18
C VAL A 179 -12.12 -12.83 -6.94
N GLY A 180 -12.19 -12.68 -8.25
CA GLY A 180 -12.74 -13.69 -9.14
C GLY A 180 -11.84 -14.92 -9.32
N ALA A 181 -12.36 -15.96 -9.98
CA ALA A 181 -11.64 -17.21 -10.24
C ALA A 181 -10.37 -17.03 -11.11
N ASP A 182 -10.26 -15.92 -11.81
CA ASP A 182 -9.08 -15.52 -12.60
C ASP A 182 -8.07 -14.68 -11.80
N HIS A 183 -8.24 -14.63 -10.47
CA HIS A 183 -7.46 -13.86 -9.52
C HIS A 183 -7.46 -12.34 -9.77
N ARG A 184 -8.48 -11.82 -10.46
CA ARG A 184 -8.69 -10.38 -10.61
C ARG A 184 -9.69 -9.90 -9.57
N VAL A 185 -9.46 -8.72 -9.03
CA VAL A 185 -10.47 -8.03 -8.21
C VAL A 185 -11.65 -7.65 -9.11
N VAL A 186 -12.86 -7.96 -8.73
CA VAL A 186 -14.07 -7.61 -9.49
C VAL A 186 -14.84 -6.47 -8.84
N GLN A 187 -14.80 -6.38 -7.52
CA GLN A 187 -15.46 -5.34 -6.72
C GLN A 187 -14.71 -5.12 -5.43
N PHE A 188 -14.98 -4.01 -4.76
CA PHE A 188 -14.40 -3.74 -3.45
C PHE A 188 -15.37 -2.96 -2.56
N ILE A 189 -15.12 -3.05 -1.24
CA ILE A 189 -15.64 -2.12 -0.24
C ILE A 189 -14.44 -1.51 0.48
N TYR A 190 -14.44 -0.18 0.61
CA TYR A 190 -13.44 0.55 1.39
C TYR A 190 -14.11 1.23 2.57
N HIS A 191 -13.50 1.09 3.73
CA HIS A 191 -13.90 1.74 4.98
C HIS A 191 -12.75 2.64 5.44
N ALA A 192 -13.03 3.93 5.58
CA ALA A 192 -12.05 4.87 6.12
C ALA A 192 -11.83 4.65 7.61
N GLY A 193 -10.58 4.47 8.02
CA GLY A 193 -10.22 4.26 9.43
C GLY A 193 -10.42 5.48 10.32
N SER A 194 -10.33 6.67 9.75
CA SER A 194 -10.52 7.94 10.45
C SER A 194 -11.45 8.85 9.64
N PRO A 195 -12.77 8.64 9.74
CA PRO A 195 -13.74 9.45 9.00
C PRO A 195 -13.58 10.94 9.38
N GLY A 196 -13.47 11.79 8.36
CA GLY A 196 -13.47 13.26 8.52
C GLY A 196 -12.10 13.93 8.54
N ILE A 197 -10.98 13.24 8.73
CA ILE A 197 -9.64 13.87 8.78
C ILE A 197 -9.23 14.46 7.43
N GLN A 198 -9.67 13.89 6.31
CA GLN A 198 -9.28 14.34 4.96
C GLN A 198 -10.47 14.63 4.02
N LYS A 199 -11.67 14.84 4.54
CA LYS A 199 -12.91 14.97 3.72
C LYS A 199 -13.14 13.78 2.77
N ARG A 200 -12.59 12.61 3.08
CA ARG A 200 -12.82 11.36 2.33
C ARG A 200 -14.22 10.84 2.61
N ALA A 201 -14.75 10.07 1.65
CA ALA A 201 -15.91 9.23 1.93
C ALA A 201 -15.57 8.21 3.01
N SER A 202 -16.53 7.95 3.90
CA SER A 202 -16.36 6.95 4.97
C SER A 202 -16.50 5.54 4.45
N LEU A 203 -17.31 5.36 3.41
CA LEU A 203 -17.63 4.08 2.79
C LEU A 203 -17.65 4.24 1.27
N LEU A 204 -16.84 3.45 0.57
CA LEU A 204 -16.92 3.28 -0.88
C LEU A 204 -17.33 1.85 -1.19
N THR A 205 -18.23 1.66 -2.14
CA THR A 205 -18.56 0.36 -2.72
C THR A 205 -18.58 0.52 -4.23
N ALA A 206 -17.67 -0.16 -4.94
CA ALA A 206 -17.53 0.03 -6.37
C ALA A 206 -17.02 -1.21 -7.10
N THR A 207 -17.13 -1.18 -8.42
CA THR A 207 -16.53 -2.14 -9.34
C THR A 207 -15.02 -1.97 -9.42
N TRP A 208 -14.35 -3.01 -9.93
CA TRP A 208 -12.94 -3.00 -10.28
C TRP A 208 -12.80 -3.61 -11.66
N GLU A 209 -12.73 -2.78 -12.69
CA GLU A 209 -12.91 -3.22 -14.07
C GLU A 209 -12.10 -2.40 -15.09
N GLY A 210 -12.36 -2.57 -16.39
CA GLY A 210 -11.64 -1.87 -17.43
C GLY A 210 -10.17 -2.30 -17.54
N TYR A 211 -9.91 -3.60 -17.42
CA TYR A 211 -8.57 -4.16 -17.37
C TYR A 211 -7.77 -3.91 -18.63
N LYS A 212 -6.55 -3.41 -18.47
CA LYS A 212 -5.55 -3.18 -19.52
C LYS A 212 -4.18 -3.69 -19.10
N LYS A 213 -3.36 -4.07 -20.08
CA LYS A 213 -1.97 -4.42 -19.86
C LYS A 213 -1.05 -3.28 -20.27
N ALA A 214 -0.16 -2.87 -19.38
CA ALA A 214 0.94 -1.94 -19.64
C ALA A 214 2.26 -2.66 -19.39
N GLY A 215 2.89 -3.21 -20.41
CA GLY A 215 4.03 -4.10 -20.28
C GLY A 215 3.69 -5.31 -19.39
N PRO A 216 4.45 -5.56 -18.30
CA PRO A 216 4.16 -6.67 -17.38
C PRO A 216 3.01 -6.42 -16.41
N LEU A 217 2.47 -5.21 -16.33
CA LEU A 217 1.44 -4.83 -15.36
C LEU A 217 0.05 -5.04 -15.94
N LEU A 218 -0.83 -5.61 -15.14
CA LEU A 218 -2.27 -5.61 -15.35
C LEU A 218 -2.87 -4.49 -14.49
N ILE A 219 -3.62 -3.59 -15.11
CA ILE A 219 -4.18 -2.41 -14.44
C ILE A 219 -5.68 -2.36 -14.66
N SER A 220 -6.44 -2.16 -13.60
CA SER A 220 -7.85 -1.78 -13.69
C SER A 220 -7.96 -0.28 -13.93
N THR A 221 -8.78 0.12 -14.87
CA THR A 221 -8.85 1.53 -15.30
C THR A 221 -10.18 2.19 -15.01
N ASP A 222 -11.19 1.47 -14.51
CA ASP A 222 -12.51 2.04 -14.22
C ASP A 222 -13.10 1.44 -12.92
N HIS A 223 -13.60 2.31 -12.06
CA HIS A 223 -14.22 1.98 -10.79
C HIS A 223 -15.45 2.85 -10.61
N HIS A 224 -16.65 2.27 -10.61
CA HIS A 224 -17.87 3.04 -10.40
C HIS A 224 -18.78 2.36 -9.36
N GLY A 225 -19.52 3.18 -8.64
CA GLY A 225 -20.36 2.72 -7.55
C GLY A 225 -20.86 3.86 -6.71
N THR A 226 -20.72 3.74 -5.39
CA THR A 226 -21.17 4.75 -4.45
C THR A 226 -20.11 5.13 -3.43
N ALA A 227 -20.11 6.41 -3.07
CA ALA A 227 -19.34 7.00 -1.98
C ALA A 227 -20.32 7.60 -0.96
N ASP A 228 -20.43 7.00 0.24
CA ASP A 228 -21.46 7.35 1.25
C ASP A 228 -22.87 7.39 0.64
N GLY A 229 -23.21 6.39 -0.20
CA GLY A 229 -24.49 6.26 -0.89
C GLY A 229 -24.72 7.21 -2.08
N LYS A 230 -23.73 8.01 -2.48
CA LYS A 230 -23.83 8.91 -3.64
C LYS A 230 -23.01 8.36 -4.81
N PRO A 231 -23.46 8.57 -6.07
CA PRO A 231 -22.72 8.13 -7.24
C PRO A 231 -21.25 8.59 -7.20
N PHE A 232 -20.36 7.66 -7.55
CA PHE A 232 -18.94 7.84 -7.57
C PHE A 232 -18.37 7.11 -8.78
N ARG A 233 -17.40 7.73 -9.44
CA ARG A 233 -16.57 7.09 -10.45
C ARG A 233 -15.13 7.57 -10.33
N LEU A 234 -14.22 6.63 -10.44
CA LEU A 234 -12.79 6.88 -10.56
C LEU A 234 -12.29 6.14 -11.78
N PHE A 235 -11.47 6.81 -12.59
CA PHE A 235 -10.89 6.15 -13.75
C PHE A 235 -9.46 6.64 -14.03
N LEU A 236 -8.72 5.80 -14.72
CA LEU A 236 -7.32 6.01 -15.09
C LEU A 236 -7.20 6.03 -16.62
N SER A 237 -6.43 7.00 -17.15
CA SER A 237 -6.11 7.07 -18.57
C SER A 237 -4.63 7.34 -18.81
N ASP A 238 -4.23 7.36 -20.08
CA ASP A 238 -2.86 7.67 -20.53
C ASP A 238 -1.79 6.85 -19.82
N ILE A 239 -2.14 5.59 -19.51
CA ILE A 239 -1.25 4.69 -18.78
C ILE A 239 -0.18 4.19 -19.72
N SER A 240 1.06 4.33 -19.33
CA SER A 240 2.20 3.76 -20.04
C SER A 240 3.35 3.47 -19.08
N VAL A 241 4.17 2.50 -19.42
CA VAL A 241 5.35 2.11 -18.64
C VAL A 241 6.60 2.09 -19.49
N LYS A 242 7.74 2.33 -18.87
CA LYS A 242 9.06 1.97 -19.39
C LYS A 242 9.61 0.82 -18.56
N VAL A 243 10.23 -0.12 -19.25
CA VAL A 243 10.88 -1.27 -18.60
C VAL A 243 12.39 -1.21 -18.81
N THR A 244 13.11 -1.85 -17.92
CA THR A 244 14.58 -1.92 -17.96
C THR A 244 15.07 -2.43 -19.33
N GLY A 245 16.02 -1.71 -19.90
CA GLY A 245 16.60 -2.03 -21.22
C GLY A 245 15.76 -1.57 -22.41
N SER A 246 14.70 -0.78 -22.21
CA SER A 246 13.90 -0.19 -23.29
C SER A 246 13.74 1.32 -23.12
N ASP A 247 14.06 2.07 -24.19
CA ASP A 247 13.82 3.51 -24.24
C ASP A 247 12.39 3.87 -24.65
N SER A 248 11.62 2.89 -25.10
CA SER A 248 10.25 3.10 -25.58
C SER A 248 9.21 2.99 -24.47
N TRP A 249 8.15 3.80 -24.57
CA TRP A 249 6.97 3.66 -23.75
C TRP A 249 6.08 2.54 -24.29
N ILE A 250 5.58 1.69 -23.38
CA ILE A 250 4.57 0.66 -23.66
C ILE A 250 3.25 1.20 -23.12
N ASN A 251 2.34 1.52 -24.02
CA ASN A 251 1.01 2.03 -23.66
C ASN A 251 0.10 0.88 -23.19
N ALA A 252 -0.82 1.20 -22.29
CA ALA A 252 -1.83 0.24 -21.84
C ALA A 252 -2.89 -0.01 -22.91
N GLU A 253 -3.13 -1.28 -23.21
CA GLU A 253 -4.10 -1.78 -24.19
C GLU A 253 -4.91 -2.98 -23.68
#